data_ff107f06058b21c58f332bd4a5d98087
#
_entry.id   ff107f06058b21c58f332bd4a5d98087
#
_cell.length_a   1.000
_cell.length_b   1.000
_cell.length_c   1.000
_cell.angle_alpha   90.00
_cell.angle_beta   90.00
_cell.angle_gamma   90.00
#
_symmetry.space_group_name_H-M   'P 1'
#
loop_
_entity.id
_entity.type
_entity.pdbx_description
1 polymer ?
#
loop_
_entity_poly.entity_id
_entity_poly.type
_entity_poly.pdbx_seq_one_letter_code
_entity_poly.pdbx_strand_id
1 'polypeptide(L)'
;SIEGHPDNVAPAIFGQATACFMEREDVKMSLVPCANYHCLAIVPRYEVKTSQARKVLPTGMAFKDCVSQVSHALVFIQALQQGNESLLASSCRDLLHEPYRRQFIKEYDRIKKYCDLKQLPMWISGSGSTMMVVSLEKSHLVELSKILESCFSELDYRFLTIAKEGAFIKYE
;
A
#
# COMPACT_ATOMS: atom_id res chain seq x y z
N SER A 1 -15.41 8.64 16.68
CA SER A 1 -14.81 8.08 15.46
C SER A 1 -14.72 6.57 15.60
N ILE A 2 -15.13 5.83 14.57
CA ILE A 2 -15.16 4.35 14.60
C ILE A 2 -13.75 3.77 14.57
N GLU A 3 -12.80 4.40 13.89
CA GLU A 3 -11.43 3.88 13.71
C GLU A 3 -10.33 4.66 14.45
N GLY A 4 -10.58 5.88 14.92
CA GLY A 4 -9.58 6.71 15.59
C GLY A 4 -8.46 7.28 14.69
N HIS A 5 -8.40 6.85 13.41
CA HIS A 5 -7.44 7.29 12.40
C HIS A 5 -8.14 7.66 11.10
N PRO A 6 -7.71 8.72 10.38
CA PRO A 6 -8.32 9.15 9.13
C PRO A 6 -7.79 8.41 7.90
N ASP A 7 -6.75 7.60 8.01
CA ASP A 7 -5.96 7.01 6.93
C ASP A 7 -6.76 6.13 5.95
N ASN A 8 -7.75 5.38 6.43
CA ASN A 8 -8.64 4.59 5.56
C ASN A 8 -9.89 5.39 5.15
N VAL A 9 -10.37 6.25 6.02
CA VAL A 9 -11.63 6.99 5.81
C VAL A 9 -11.43 8.13 4.80
N ALA A 10 -10.33 8.86 4.89
CA ALA A 10 -10.06 9.99 4.01
C ALA A 10 -10.02 9.58 2.52
N PRO A 11 -9.24 8.58 2.09
CA PRO A 11 -9.24 8.18 0.67
C PRO A 11 -10.57 7.57 0.22
N ALA A 12 -11.33 6.93 1.10
CA ALA A 12 -12.67 6.42 0.76
C ALA A 12 -13.66 7.56 0.49
N ILE A 13 -13.56 8.67 1.22
CA ILE A 13 -14.44 9.83 1.06
C ILE A 13 -14.03 10.71 -0.12
N PHE A 14 -12.73 10.93 -0.31
CA PHE A 14 -12.21 11.91 -1.26
C PHE A 14 -11.65 11.30 -2.55
N GLY A 15 -11.42 10.00 -2.60
CA GLY A 15 -10.71 9.34 -3.69
C GLY A 15 -9.20 9.63 -3.69
N GLN A 16 -8.51 9.16 -4.71
CA GLN A 16 -7.06 9.31 -4.92
C GLN A 16 -6.24 8.77 -3.72
N ALA A 17 -5.03 9.30 -3.53
CA ALA A 17 -4.30 9.12 -2.29
C ALA A 17 -4.49 10.35 -1.39
N THR A 18 -4.42 10.15 -0.09
CA THR A 18 -4.55 11.24 0.89
C THR A 18 -3.39 11.18 1.87
N ALA A 19 -2.81 12.34 2.16
CA ALA A 19 -1.89 12.53 3.27
C ALA A 19 -2.68 13.20 4.40
N CYS A 20 -2.84 12.53 5.54
CA CYS A 20 -3.66 13.03 6.63
C CYS A 20 -3.04 12.71 7.99
N PHE A 21 -3.35 13.56 8.96
CA PHE A 21 -3.00 13.36 10.36
C PHE A 21 -4.07 13.96 11.28
N MET A 22 -4.07 13.53 12.53
CA MET A 22 -4.93 14.07 13.57
C MET A 22 -4.21 15.18 14.32
N GLU A 23 -4.86 16.33 14.48
CA GLU A 23 -4.44 17.39 15.38
C GLU A 23 -5.55 17.60 16.42
N ARG A 24 -5.34 17.08 17.62
CA ARG A 24 -6.39 16.96 18.66
C ARG A 24 -7.57 16.11 18.14
N GLU A 25 -8.72 16.71 17.91
CA GLU A 25 -9.92 16.04 17.36
C GLU A 25 -10.16 16.36 15.88
N ASP A 26 -9.33 17.23 15.29
CA ASP A 26 -9.44 17.63 13.89
C ASP A 26 -8.60 16.75 12.96
N VAL A 27 -9.17 16.41 11.82
CA VAL A 27 -8.43 15.78 10.71
C VAL A 27 -7.85 16.87 9.83
N LYS A 28 -6.53 16.85 9.68
CA LYS A 28 -5.82 17.65 8.68
C LYS A 28 -5.48 16.74 7.50
N MET A 29 -5.84 17.15 6.28
CA MET A 29 -5.73 16.30 5.10
C MET A 29 -5.33 17.12 3.87
N SER A 30 -4.53 16.49 3.01
CA SER A 30 -4.22 16.95 1.66
C SER A 30 -4.47 15.82 0.68
N LEU A 31 -5.08 16.13 -0.46
CA LEU A 31 -5.16 15.22 -1.59
C LEU A 31 -3.77 15.09 -2.23
N VAL A 32 -3.41 13.87 -2.56
CA VAL A 32 -2.20 13.54 -3.30
C VAL A 32 -2.61 13.06 -4.68
N PRO A 33 -2.60 13.94 -5.70
CA PRO A 33 -2.90 13.53 -7.07
C PRO A 33 -1.94 12.43 -7.50
N CYS A 34 -2.48 11.33 -8.02
CA CYS A 34 -1.66 10.21 -8.47
C CYS A 34 -1.58 10.18 -9.99
N ALA A 35 -0.45 9.79 -10.53
CA ALA A 35 -0.35 9.41 -11.93
C ALA A 35 -1.28 8.21 -12.23
N ASN A 36 -1.52 7.91 -13.49
CA ASN A 36 -2.48 6.87 -13.90
C ASN A 36 -1.90 5.46 -13.72
N TYR A 37 -1.62 5.09 -12.47
CA TYR A 37 -1.17 3.73 -12.14
C TYR A 37 -2.29 2.71 -12.29
N HIS A 38 -1.93 1.57 -12.87
CA HIS A 38 -2.67 0.33 -12.71
C HIS A 38 -2.27 -0.34 -11.41
N CYS A 39 -3.20 -1.03 -10.78
CA CYS A 39 -2.97 -1.70 -9.50
C CYS A 39 -3.31 -3.17 -9.61
N LEU A 40 -2.53 -4.02 -8.96
CA LEU A 40 -2.81 -5.43 -8.76
C LEU A 40 -2.91 -5.70 -7.26
N ALA A 41 -4.11 -5.99 -6.80
CA ALA A 41 -4.31 -6.51 -5.45
C ALA A 41 -4.13 -8.04 -5.47
N ILE A 42 -3.19 -8.52 -4.68
CA ILE A 42 -2.91 -9.94 -4.46
C ILE A 42 -3.51 -10.29 -3.11
N VAL A 43 -4.58 -11.10 -3.13
CA VAL A 43 -5.43 -11.36 -1.97
C VAL A 43 -5.31 -12.81 -1.54
N PRO A 44 -4.58 -13.11 -0.45
CA PRO A 44 -4.61 -14.43 0.16
C PRO A 44 -6.00 -14.79 0.69
N ARG A 45 -6.36 -16.08 0.61
CA ARG A 45 -7.67 -16.59 1.09
C ARG A 45 -7.74 -16.81 2.60
N TYR A 46 -6.83 -16.22 3.34
CA TYR A 46 -6.85 -16.21 4.80
C TYR A 46 -6.81 -14.77 5.33
N GLU A 47 -7.36 -14.57 6.49
CA GLU A 47 -7.41 -13.27 7.16
C GLU A 47 -6.25 -13.10 8.13
N VAL A 48 -5.67 -11.90 8.15
CA VAL A 48 -4.77 -11.44 9.22
C VAL A 48 -5.56 -10.49 10.12
N LYS A 49 -5.87 -10.93 11.34
CA LYS A 49 -6.62 -10.11 12.30
C LYS A 49 -5.84 -8.84 12.63
N THR A 50 -6.46 -7.68 12.45
CA THR A 50 -5.86 -6.37 12.72
C THR A 50 -5.29 -6.27 14.14
N SER A 51 -5.97 -6.90 15.13
CA SER A 51 -5.48 -6.94 16.51
C SER A 51 -4.16 -7.72 16.67
N GLN A 52 -3.94 -8.77 15.88
CA GLN A 52 -2.68 -9.50 15.86
C GLN A 52 -1.60 -8.70 15.15
N ALA A 53 -1.93 -8.11 14.01
CA ALA A 53 -1.00 -7.28 13.23
C ALA A 53 -0.54 -6.03 13.99
N ARG A 54 -1.33 -5.53 14.96
CA ARG A 54 -0.92 -4.42 15.84
C ARG A 54 0.00 -4.87 16.99
N LYS A 55 -0.19 -6.07 17.52
CA LYS A 55 0.60 -6.57 18.66
C LYS A 55 2.08 -6.81 18.36
N VAL A 56 2.43 -7.03 17.10
CA VAL A 56 3.82 -7.28 16.70
C VAL A 56 4.61 -6.02 16.38
N LEU A 57 3.94 -4.86 16.39
CA LEU A 57 4.62 -3.59 16.12
C LEU A 57 5.54 -3.21 17.29
N PRO A 58 6.72 -2.66 17.02
CA PRO A 58 7.65 -2.25 18.07
C PRO A 58 7.10 -1.05 18.84
N THR A 59 7.46 -0.94 20.10
CA THR A 59 7.13 0.23 20.95
C THR A 59 8.06 1.41 20.75
N GLY A 60 9.14 1.24 19.98
CA GLY A 60 10.08 2.29 19.64
C GLY A 60 10.96 1.90 18.46
N MET A 61 11.63 2.89 17.87
CA MET A 61 12.53 2.73 16.74
C MET A 61 13.84 3.48 16.98
N ALA A 62 14.90 3.03 16.32
CA ALA A 62 16.15 3.77 16.30
C ALA A 62 15.96 5.08 15.50
N PHE A 63 16.56 6.18 15.99
CA PHE A 63 16.44 7.49 15.35
C PHE A 63 16.80 7.49 13.86
N LYS A 64 17.86 6.77 13.47
CA LYS A 64 18.27 6.61 12.07
C LYS A 64 17.17 6.01 11.19
N ASP A 65 16.39 5.05 11.74
CA ASP A 65 15.32 4.38 11.01
C ASP A 65 14.10 5.31 10.87
N CYS A 66 13.83 6.16 11.88
CA CYS A 66 12.81 7.20 11.79
C CYS A 66 13.18 8.23 10.69
N VAL A 67 14.44 8.70 10.65
CA VAL A 67 14.91 9.61 9.60
C VAL A 67 14.78 8.98 8.21
N SER A 68 15.20 7.72 8.08
CA SER A 68 15.06 6.96 6.83
C SER A 68 13.60 6.84 6.41
N GLN A 69 12.71 6.48 7.34
CA GLN A 69 11.27 6.32 7.06
C GLN A 69 10.63 7.63 6.57
N VAL A 70 10.92 8.75 7.22
CA VAL A 70 10.41 10.06 6.80
C VAL A 70 10.90 10.41 5.40
N SER A 71 12.18 10.18 5.11
CA SER A 71 12.77 10.45 3.79
C SER A 71 12.10 9.60 2.70
N HIS A 72 11.91 8.29 2.94
CA HIS A 72 11.22 7.40 2.00
C HIS A 72 9.77 7.83 1.78
N ALA A 73 9.04 8.20 2.82
CA ALA A 73 7.65 8.64 2.70
C ALA A 73 7.50 9.91 1.85
N LEU A 74 8.38 10.89 2.04
CA LEU A 74 8.37 12.13 1.25
C LEU A 74 8.66 11.87 -0.24
N VAL A 75 9.68 11.06 -0.53
CA VAL A 75 10.05 10.70 -1.89
C VAL A 75 8.97 9.83 -2.54
N PHE A 76 8.36 8.90 -1.80
CA PHE A 76 7.27 8.05 -2.26
C PHE A 76 6.07 8.88 -2.76
N ILE A 77 5.63 9.87 -1.97
CA ILE A 77 4.52 10.77 -2.35
C ILE A 77 4.86 11.51 -3.64
N GLN A 78 6.05 12.07 -3.74
CA GLN A 78 6.48 12.80 -4.92
C GLN A 78 6.56 11.90 -6.16
N ALA A 79 7.13 10.71 -6.02
CA ALA A 79 7.24 9.74 -7.12
C ALA A 79 5.86 9.27 -7.59
N LEU A 80 4.92 9.07 -6.68
CA LEU A 80 3.54 8.69 -6.97
C LEU A 80 2.82 9.78 -7.79
N GLN A 81 3.01 11.05 -7.45
CA GLN A 81 2.44 12.19 -8.18
C GLN A 81 3.04 12.34 -9.58
N GLN A 82 4.35 12.19 -9.70
CA GLN A 82 5.09 12.39 -10.95
C GLN A 82 5.00 11.22 -11.93
N GLY A 83 4.52 10.07 -11.50
CA GLY A 83 4.57 8.85 -12.31
C GLY A 83 6.01 8.33 -12.49
N ASN A 84 6.89 8.60 -11.56
CA ASN A 84 8.25 8.07 -11.59
C ASN A 84 8.31 6.69 -10.94
N GLU A 85 8.08 5.64 -11.74
CA GLU A 85 7.95 4.26 -11.27
C GLU A 85 9.24 3.73 -10.62
N SER A 86 10.40 4.03 -11.18
CA SER A 86 11.69 3.63 -10.61
C SER A 86 11.95 4.27 -9.24
N LEU A 87 11.65 5.56 -9.11
CA LEU A 87 11.79 6.27 -7.85
C LEU A 87 10.74 5.79 -6.84
N LEU A 88 9.52 5.48 -7.31
CA LEU A 88 8.46 4.91 -6.48
C LEU A 88 8.87 3.55 -5.92
N ALA A 89 9.41 2.65 -6.75
CA ALA A 89 9.91 1.34 -6.33
C ALA A 89 11.02 1.46 -5.28
N SER A 90 11.97 2.38 -5.51
CA SER A 90 13.09 2.62 -4.58
C SER A 90 12.65 3.22 -3.24
N SER A 91 11.62 4.07 -3.25
CA SER A 91 11.08 4.72 -2.04
C SER A 91 10.00 3.89 -1.34
N CYS A 92 9.46 2.86 -2.01
CA CYS A 92 8.47 1.94 -1.46
C CYS A 92 9.12 0.98 -0.44
N ARG A 93 9.58 1.56 0.67
CA ARG A 93 10.23 0.85 1.77
C ARG A 93 9.61 1.28 3.09
N ASP A 94 9.02 0.34 3.77
CA ASP A 94 8.44 0.53 5.09
C ASP A 94 9.34 -0.09 6.15
N LEU A 95 9.65 0.68 7.18
CA LEU A 95 10.39 0.25 8.36
C LEU A 95 9.50 0.17 9.62
N LEU A 96 8.25 0.69 9.52
CA LEU A 96 7.34 0.81 10.66
C LEU A 96 6.50 -0.43 10.89
N HIS A 97 5.98 -1.05 9.84
CA HIS A 97 5.05 -2.17 10.01
C HIS A 97 5.34 -3.39 9.13
N GLU A 98 5.77 -3.24 7.87
CA GLU A 98 5.99 -4.39 6.98
C GLU A 98 6.99 -5.42 7.52
N PRO A 99 8.16 -5.04 8.09
CA PRO A 99 9.12 -5.99 8.63
C PRO A 99 8.51 -6.91 9.70
N TYR A 100 7.49 -6.41 10.40
CA TYR A 100 6.82 -7.14 11.50
C TYR A 100 5.58 -7.88 11.03
N ARG A 101 4.82 -7.33 10.08
CA ARG A 101 3.56 -7.90 9.60
C ARG A 101 3.74 -8.98 8.53
N ARG A 102 4.83 -8.91 7.74
CA ARG A 102 5.10 -9.89 6.67
C ARG A 102 5.15 -11.34 7.16
N GLN A 103 5.50 -11.60 8.41
CA GLN A 103 5.50 -12.93 8.99
C GLN A 103 4.13 -13.63 8.99
N PHE A 104 3.04 -12.86 8.87
CA PHE A 104 1.68 -13.37 8.76
C PHE A 104 1.24 -13.64 7.32
N ILE A 105 2.07 -13.31 6.33
CA ILE A 105 1.76 -13.46 4.91
C ILE A 105 2.78 -14.43 4.31
N LYS A 106 2.37 -15.69 4.16
CA LYS A 106 3.26 -16.80 3.76
C LYS A 106 3.98 -16.55 2.43
N GLU A 107 3.31 -15.88 1.51
CA GLU A 107 3.75 -15.64 0.14
C GLU A 107 4.59 -14.37 0.01
N TYR A 108 4.59 -13.50 1.03
CA TYR A 108 5.15 -12.15 0.97
C TYR A 108 6.59 -12.12 0.46
N ASP A 109 7.49 -12.84 1.10
CA ASP A 109 8.93 -12.75 0.78
C ASP A 109 9.24 -13.19 -0.65
N ARG A 110 8.51 -14.20 -1.18
CA ARG A 110 8.68 -14.67 -2.56
C ARG A 110 8.17 -13.66 -3.57
N ILE A 111 6.99 -13.09 -3.32
CA ILE A 111 6.37 -12.08 -4.18
C ILE A 111 7.20 -10.79 -4.14
N LYS A 112 7.59 -10.34 -2.95
CA LYS A 112 8.44 -9.15 -2.77
C LYS A 112 9.76 -9.27 -3.51
N LYS A 113 10.43 -10.42 -3.40
CA LYS A 113 11.68 -10.67 -4.13
C LYS A 113 11.51 -10.55 -5.65
N TYR A 114 10.40 -11.05 -6.19
CA TYR A 114 10.11 -10.91 -7.62
C TYR A 114 9.85 -9.43 -7.99
N CYS A 115 9.03 -8.73 -7.22
CA CYS A 115 8.76 -7.32 -7.44
C CYS A 115 10.03 -6.46 -7.37
N ASP A 116 10.91 -6.73 -6.40
CA ASP A 116 12.19 -6.02 -6.28
C ASP A 116 13.10 -6.24 -7.49
N LEU A 117 13.19 -7.46 -8.00
CA LEU A 117 13.96 -7.78 -9.22
C LEU A 117 13.41 -7.07 -10.46
N LYS A 118 12.11 -6.86 -10.52
CA LYS A 118 11.44 -6.19 -11.63
C LYS A 118 11.23 -4.69 -11.37
N GLN A 119 11.70 -4.17 -10.24
CA GLN A 119 11.51 -2.79 -9.80
C GLN A 119 10.03 -2.37 -9.74
N LEU A 120 9.14 -3.29 -9.37
CA LEU A 120 7.73 -3.03 -9.17
C LEU A 120 7.47 -2.59 -7.73
N PRO A 121 6.86 -1.42 -7.50
CA PRO A 121 6.47 -0.98 -6.17
C PRO A 121 5.45 -1.96 -5.57
N MET A 122 5.75 -2.50 -4.40
CA MET A 122 4.89 -3.43 -3.68
C MET A 122 4.88 -3.15 -2.19
N TRP A 123 3.69 -3.21 -1.57
CA TRP A 123 3.51 -3.04 -0.13
C TRP A 123 2.34 -3.86 0.41
N ILE A 124 2.28 -4.02 1.74
CA ILE A 124 1.14 -4.62 2.43
C ILE A 124 0.01 -3.59 2.50
N SER A 125 -1.17 -3.94 2.04
CA SER A 125 -2.36 -3.09 2.15
C SER A 125 -2.94 -3.15 3.56
N GLY A 126 -2.89 -2.03 4.27
CA GLY A 126 -3.38 -1.92 5.65
C GLY A 126 -2.68 -2.90 6.60
N SER A 127 -3.45 -3.72 7.32
CA SER A 127 -2.90 -4.75 8.22
C SER A 127 -2.46 -6.03 7.49
N GLY A 128 -2.73 -6.16 6.19
CA GLY A 128 -2.60 -7.41 5.43
C GLY A 128 -3.89 -8.24 5.57
N SER A 129 -3.99 -9.38 4.99
CA SER A 129 -3.04 -10.16 4.19
C SER A 129 -2.83 -9.65 2.76
N THR A 130 -3.69 -8.77 2.27
CA THR A 130 -3.62 -8.23 0.90
C THR A 130 -2.30 -7.49 0.67
N MET A 131 -1.69 -7.76 -0.48
CA MET A 131 -0.52 -7.04 -0.98
C MET A 131 -0.92 -6.24 -2.22
N MET A 132 -0.38 -5.04 -2.37
CA MET A 132 -0.63 -4.17 -3.50
C MET A 132 0.64 -3.99 -4.32
N VAL A 133 0.50 -4.12 -5.64
CA VAL A 133 1.55 -3.82 -6.62
C VAL A 133 1.01 -2.79 -7.59
N VAL A 134 1.80 -1.82 -7.97
CA VAL A 134 1.40 -0.80 -8.94
C VAL A 134 2.40 -0.71 -10.09
N SER A 135 1.91 -0.32 -11.27
CA SER A 135 2.73 0.00 -12.44
C SER A 135 1.98 0.97 -13.35
N LEU A 136 2.71 1.80 -14.09
CA LEU A 136 2.16 2.62 -15.17
C LEU A 136 1.79 1.74 -16.37
N GLU A 137 2.47 0.60 -16.53
CA GLU A 137 2.24 -0.35 -17.62
C GLU A 137 1.42 -1.55 -17.11
N LYS A 138 0.17 -1.66 -17.54
CA LYS A 138 -0.71 -2.78 -17.17
C LYS A 138 -0.10 -4.14 -17.53
N SER A 139 0.67 -4.23 -18.61
CA SER A 139 1.35 -5.43 -19.06
C SER A 139 2.28 -6.03 -18.00
N HIS A 140 2.98 -5.20 -17.22
CA HIS A 140 3.84 -5.66 -16.13
C HIS A 140 3.05 -6.40 -15.04
N LEU A 141 1.87 -5.89 -14.71
CA LEU A 141 1.00 -6.52 -13.71
C LEU A 141 0.34 -7.80 -14.23
N VAL A 142 0.03 -7.86 -15.54
CA VAL A 142 -0.48 -9.08 -16.20
C VAL A 142 0.60 -10.16 -16.25
N GLU A 143 1.85 -9.80 -16.55
CA GLU A 143 2.96 -10.75 -16.51
C GLU A 143 3.15 -11.28 -15.09
N LEU A 144 3.19 -10.38 -14.11
CA LEU A 144 3.30 -10.74 -12.70
C LEU A 144 2.19 -11.72 -12.27
N SER A 145 0.93 -11.39 -12.55
CA SER A 145 -0.19 -12.25 -12.14
C SER A 145 -0.08 -13.67 -12.71
N LYS A 146 0.26 -13.82 -14.00
CA LYS A 146 0.44 -15.12 -14.63
C LYS A 146 1.55 -15.96 -13.97
N ILE A 147 2.67 -15.31 -13.61
CA ILE A 147 3.75 -15.99 -12.91
C ILE A 147 3.32 -16.41 -11.52
N LEU A 148 2.63 -15.52 -10.79
CA LEU A 148 2.15 -15.82 -9.45
C LEU A 148 1.07 -16.89 -9.44
N GLU A 149 0.15 -16.90 -10.40
CA GLU A 149 -0.86 -17.95 -10.58
C GLU A 149 -0.24 -19.33 -10.74
N SER A 150 0.88 -19.43 -11.46
CA SER A 150 1.61 -20.70 -11.61
C SER A 150 2.31 -21.16 -10.33
N CYS A 151 2.58 -20.25 -9.40
CA CYS A 151 3.29 -20.51 -8.15
C CYS A 151 2.38 -20.62 -6.93
N PHE A 152 1.23 -19.96 -6.96
CA PHE A 152 0.31 -19.77 -5.84
C PHE A 152 -1.14 -19.85 -6.32
N SER A 153 -1.68 -21.07 -6.38
CA SER A 153 -3.08 -21.32 -6.83
C SER A 153 -4.15 -20.82 -5.85
N GLU A 154 -3.74 -20.48 -4.62
CA GLU A 154 -4.67 -20.08 -3.52
C GLU A 154 -4.81 -18.56 -3.36
N LEU A 155 -4.19 -17.77 -4.25
CA LEU A 155 -4.29 -16.32 -4.23
C LEU A 155 -5.36 -15.85 -5.23
N ASP A 156 -6.13 -14.85 -4.84
CA ASP A 156 -6.99 -14.11 -5.75
C ASP A 156 -6.25 -12.87 -6.27
N TYR A 157 -6.40 -12.59 -7.57
CA TYR A 157 -5.74 -11.47 -8.24
C TYR A 157 -6.79 -10.50 -8.78
N ARG A 158 -6.73 -9.25 -8.35
CA ARG A 158 -7.69 -8.22 -8.75
C ARG A 158 -6.97 -7.04 -9.39
N PHE A 159 -7.26 -6.80 -10.66
CA PHE A 159 -6.80 -5.61 -11.37
C PHE A 159 -7.72 -4.44 -11.02
N LEU A 160 -7.12 -3.37 -10.54
CA LEU A 160 -7.80 -2.18 -10.06
C LEU A 160 -7.17 -0.93 -10.67
N THR A 161 -7.85 0.20 -10.49
CA THR A 161 -7.34 1.53 -10.81
C THR A 161 -7.51 2.43 -9.59
N ILE A 162 -6.73 3.49 -9.50
CA ILE A 162 -6.90 4.49 -8.46
C ILE A 162 -8.21 5.24 -8.71
N ALA A 163 -9.12 5.24 -7.74
CA ALA A 163 -10.37 5.97 -7.81
C ALA A 163 -10.07 7.49 -7.84
N LYS A 164 -10.53 8.20 -8.86
CA LYS A 164 -10.36 9.65 -9.00
C LYS A 164 -11.27 10.44 -8.07
N GLU A 165 -12.42 9.87 -7.77
CA GLU A 165 -13.48 10.43 -6.93
C GLU A 165 -13.77 9.47 -5.79
N GLY A 166 -14.13 10.00 -4.63
CA GLY A 166 -14.50 9.22 -3.46
C GLY A 166 -15.98 8.90 -3.41
N ALA A 167 -16.49 8.72 -2.20
CA ALA A 167 -17.90 8.45 -1.96
C ALA A 167 -18.78 9.62 -2.42
N PHE A 168 -19.89 9.31 -3.09
CA PHE A 168 -20.89 10.30 -3.50
C PHE A 168 -22.31 9.83 -3.12
N ILE A 169 -23.20 10.80 -2.91
CA ILE A 169 -24.61 10.52 -2.67
C ILE A 169 -25.34 10.72 -4.00
N LYS A 170 -26.04 9.68 -4.47
CA LYS A 170 -26.91 9.76 -5.61
C LYS A 170 -28.33 10.02 -5.11
N TYR A 171 -28.89 11.17 -5.47
CA TYR A 171 -30.30 11.45 -5.24
C TYR A 171 -31.09 10.87 -6.42
N GLU A 172 -32.10 10.06 -6.13
CA GLU A 172 -33.10 9.58 -7.10
C GLU A 172 -34.19 10.61 -7.32
#